data_f1fef0e142dd9d66ff78ec29b4a7cf28
#
_entry.id   f1fef0e142dd9d66ff78ec29b4a7cf28
#
_cell.length_a   1.000
_cell.length_b   1.000
_cell.length_c   1.000
_cell.angle_alpha   90.00
_cell.angle_beta   90.00
_cell.angle_gamma   90.00
#
_symmetry.space_group_name_H-M   'P 1'
#
loop_
_entity.id
_entity.type
_entity.pdbx_description
1 polymer ?
#
loop_
_entity_poly.entity_id
_entity_poly.type
_entity_poly.pdbx_seq_one_letter_code
_entity_poly.pdbx_strand_id
1 'polypeptide(L)'
;MKVLNLIKKDILLAGMYSVFSIMVLIAIPVFLSNQGSLNMSSVYILFMSVSFSCYFLFSNIFLMEDKYKGNLYLMAVPYKKSMIVAVKYVLGLLMVALEVVFYSILSRIPFHNSFLVKPALTFAAVSVTFLAIAVVLSIFLPLYFRFSYTKIKFALIVVMVLVPTWGMVALFSLIGKNLISEAIVLNMGISVLLILAGIAIMVLSAGISVRFLEKRNF
;
A
#
# COMPACT_ATOMS: atom_id res chain seq x y z
N MET A 1 1.96 -8.67 22.43
CA MET A 1 2.69 -9.87 21.99
C MET A 1 1.99 -10.64 20.85
N LYS A 2 0.68 -10.95 20.90
CA LYS A 2 -0.01 -11.78 19.88
C LYS A 2 0.00 -11.17 18.46
N VAL A 3 -0.19 -9.85 18.31
CA VAL A 3 -0.20 -9.16 17.00
C VAL A 3 1.18 -9.20 16.34
N LEU A 4 2.24 -8.93 17.10
CA LEU A 4 3.61 -8.98 16.60
C LEU A 4 4.00 -10.38 16.07
N ASN A 5 3.54 -11.42 16.74
CA ASN A 5 3.80 -12.79 16.30
C ASN A 5 3.09 -13.11 14.97
N LEU A 6 1.88 -12.56 14.75
CA LEU A 6 1.17 -12.70 13.48
C LEU A 6 1.84 -11.90 12.36
N ILE A 7 2.32 -10.68 12.64
CA ILE A 7 3.10 -9.88 11.67
C ILE A 7 4.38 -10.63 11.30
N LYS A 8 5.12 -11.13 12.30
CA LYS A 8 6.34 -11.93 12.06
C LYS A 8 6.04 -13.17 11.20
N LYS A 9 4.94 -13.87 11.49
CA LYS A 9 4.47 -15.01 10.69
C LYS A 9 4.24 -14.60 9.23
N ASP A 10 3.55 -13.48 8.97
CA ASP A 10 3.23 -13.03 7.62
C ASP A 10 4.49 -12.61 6.85
N ILE A 11 5.44 -11.94 7.50
CA ILE A 11 6.74 -11.59 6.90
C ILE A 11 7.55 -12.85 6.59
N LEU A 12 7.57 -13.84 7.49
CA LEU A 12 8.25 -15.11 7.26
C LEU A 12 7.58 -15.93 6.13
N LEU A 13 6.25 -15.89 6.02
CA LEU A 13 5.50 -16.50 4.93
C LEU A 13 5.83 -15.86 3.57
N ALA A 14 6.02 -14.54 3.54
CA ALA A 14 6.47 -13.85 2.34
C ALA A 14 7.89 -14.26 1.93
N GLY A 15 8.73 -14.69 2.88
CA GLY A 15 10.09 -15.15 2.63
C GLY A 15 10.95 -14.11 1.89
N MET A 16 11.62 -14.51 0.80
CA MET A 16 12.46 -13.62 -0.02
C MET A 16 11.67 -12.46 -0.65
N TYR A 17 10.36 -12.61 -0.85
CA TYR A 17 9.53 -11.55 -1.43
C TYR A 17 9.30 -10.38 -0.48
N SER A 18 9.48 -10.56 0.83
CA SER A 18 9.49 -9.44 1.78
C SER A 18 10.70 -8.54 1.57
N VAL A 19 11.86 -9.13 1.30
CA VAL A 19 13.09 -8.39 0.95
C VAL A 19 12.91 -7.70 -0.40
N PHE A 20 12.37 -8.42 -1.39
CA PHE A 20 12.11 -7.86 -2.71
C PHE A 20 11.12 -6.68 -2.66
N SER A 21 10.07 -6.75 -1.85
CA SER A 21 9.13 -5.64 -1.66
C SER A 21 9.81 -4.39 -1.07
N ILE A 22 10.77 -4.56 -0.17
CA ILE A 22 11.57 -3.45 0.37
C ILE A 22 12.52 -2.88 -0.71
N MET A 23 13.15 -3.74 -1.52
CA MET A 23 13.96 -3.27 -2.64
C MET A 23 13.15 -2.43 -3.63
N VAL A 24 11.92 -2.82 -3.90
CA VAL A 24 10.99 -2.08 -4.78
C VAL A 24 10.65 -0.69 -4.21
N LEU A 25 10.48 -0.55 -2.88
CA LEU A 25 10.29 0.75 -2.22
C LEU A 25 11.45 1.72 -2.47
N ILE A 26 12.66 1.22 -2.64
CA ILE A 26 13.85 2.05 -2.92
C ILE A 26 14.03 2.25 -4.43
N ALA A 27 13.85 1.20 -5.22
CA ALA A 27 14.15 1.22 -6.65
C ALA A 27 13.18 2.10 -7.45
N ILE A 28 11.88 2.05 -7.16
CA ILE A 28 10.87 2.79 -7.92
C ILE A 28 11.04 4.31 -7.79
N PRO A 29 11.19 4.91 -6.58
CA PRO A 29 11.43 6.35 -6.46
C PRO A 29 12.69 6.80 -7.20
N VAL A 30 13.78 6.04 -7.08
CA VAL A 30 15.05 6.37 -7.76
C VAL A 30 14.89 6.28 -9.29
N PHE A 31 14.23 5.24 -9.79
CA PHE A 31 14.03 5.07 -11.22
C PHE A 31 13.12 6.16 -11.81
N LEU A 32 11.97 6.40 -11.19
CA LEU A 32 10.99 7.37 -11.71
C LEU A 32 11.48 8.82 -11.61
N SER A 33 12.21 9.18 -10.56
CA SER A 33 12.73 10.53 -10.39
C SER A 33 13.87 10.88 -11.37
N ASN A 34 14.58 9.87 -11.88
CA ASN A 34 15.65 10.07 -12.87
C ASN A 34 15.18 10.11 -14.32
N GLN A 35 13.89 9.85 -14.59
CA GLN A 35 13.31 10.03 -15.91
C GLN A 35 13.03 11.52 -16.17
N GLY A 36 14.05 12.25 -16.58
CA GLY A 36 14.06 13.72 -16.72
C GLY A 36 13.05 14.33 -17.72
N SER A 37 12.35 13.51 -18.52
CA SER A 37 11.32 13.97 -19.47
C SER A 37 9.93 14.11 -18.85
N LEU A 38 9.70 13.53 -17.68
CA LEU A 38 8.41 13.53 -16.98
C LEU A 38 8.61 14.18 -15.62
N ASN A 39 8.20 15.44 -15.47
CA ASN A 39 8.11 16.09 -14.16
C ASN A 39 7.00 15.40 -13.34
N MET A 40 7.32 14.20 -12.79
CA MET A 40 6.36 13.42 -12.00
C MET A 40 6.22 14.04 -10.61
N SER A 41 4.97 14.15 -10.14
CA SER A 41 4.71 14.63 -8.78
C SER A 41 5.17 13.62 -7.72
N SER A 42 5.57 14.10 -6.54
CA SER A 42 5.90 13.24 -5.40
C SER A 42 4.76 12.28 -5.03
N VAL A 43 3.51 12.71 -5.18
CA VAL A 43 2.30 11.86 -4.97
C VAL A 43 2.33 10.63 -5.88
N TYR A 44 2.61 10.82 -7.17
CA TYR A 44 2.63 9.74 -8.13
C TYR A 44 3.73 8.71 -7.81
N ILE A 45 4.94 9.20 -7.55
CA ILE A 45 6.09 8.35 -7.23
C ILE A 45 5.83 7.53 -5.96
N LEU A 46 5.35 8.18 -4.89
CA LEU A 46 5.00 7.51 -3.64
C LEU A 46 3.88 6.46 -3.83
N PHE A 47 2.81 6.85 -4.54
CA PHE A 47 1.67 5.95 -4.74
C PHE A 47 2.05 4.71 -5.55
N MET A 48 2.84 4.87 -6.61
CA MET A 48 3.38 3.78 -7.41
C MET A 48 4.25 2.85 -6.58
N SER A 49 5.22 3.41 -5.86
CA SER A 49 6.18 2.65 -5.07
C SER A 49 5.49 1.80 -3.99
N VAL A 50 4.59 2.39 -3.20
CA VAL A 50 3.83 1.65 -2.18
C VAL A 50 2.92 0.60 -2.80
N SER A 51 2.22 0.92 -3.90
CA SER A 51 1.28 0.00 -4.53
C SER A 51 1.97 -1.24 -5.07
N PHE A 52 3.09 -1.07 -5.79
CA PHE A 52 3.89 -2.20 -6.28
C PHE A 52 4.48 -3.02 -5.14
N SER A 53 5.01 -2.37 -4.11
CA SER A 53 5.57 -3.05 -2.96
C SER A 53 4.51 -3.85 -2.20
N CYS A 54 3.34 -3.27 -1.97
CA CYS A 54 2.18 -3.96 -1.40
C CYS A 54 1.74 -5.15 -2.28
N TYR A 55 1.75 -4.99 -3.61
CA TYR A 55 1.43 -6.08 -4.53
C TYR A 55 2.36 -7.27 -4.32
N PHE A 56 3.68 -7.07 -4.32
CA PHE A 56 4.64 -8.16 -4.12
C PHE A 56 4.50 -8.81 -2.76
N LEU A 57 4.33 -8.02 -1.71
CA LEU A 57 4.18 -8.55 -0.36
C LEU A 57 2.89 -9.36 -0.20
N PHE A 58 1.74 -8.77 -0.50
CA PHE A 58 0.44 -9.43 -0.30
C PHE A 58 0.20 -10.58 -1.24
N SER A 59 0.64 -10.48 -2.50
CA SER A 59 0.53 -11.56 -3.48
C SER A 59 1.16 -12.85 -2.97
N ASN A 60 2.36 -12.75 -2.39
CA ASN A 60 3.04 -13.91 -1.83
C ASN A 60 2.45 -14.42 -0.53
N ILE A 61 2.12 -13.52 0.41
CA ILE A 61 1.48 -13.92 1.65
C ILE A 61 0.20 -14.72 1.35
N PHE A 62 -0.65 -14.20 0.46
CA PHE A 62 -1.93 -14.83 0.15
C PHE A 62 -1.79 -16.11 -0.67
N LEU A 63 -0.81 -16.17 -1.58
CA LEU A 63 -0.47 -17.39 -2.30
C LEU A 63 -0.05 -18.51 -1.32
N MET A 64 0.80 -18.19 -0.37
CA MET A 64 1.28 -19.15 0.62
C MET A 64 0.18 -19.54 1.62
N GLU A 65 -0.65 -18.58 2.05
CA GLU A 65 -1.81 -18.88 2.89
C GLU A 65 -2.82 -19.80 2.20
N ASP A 66 -3.08 -19.63 0.89
CA ASP A 66 -3.95 -20.52 0.11
C ASP A 66 -3.30 -21.90 -0.08
N LYS A 67 -2.02 -21.94 -0.47
CA LYS A 67 -1.27 -23.18 -0.75
C LYS A 67 -1.18 -24.08 0.48
N TYR A 68 -0.88 -23.52 1.63
CA TYR A 68 -0.72 -24.26 2.88
C TYR A 68 -1.96 -24.28 3.76
N LYS A 69 -3.12 -23.85 3.22
CA LYS A 69 -4.38 -23.72 3.97
C LYS A 69 -4.19 -22.98 5.31
N GLY A 70 -3.33 -21.95 5.32
CA GLY A 70 -2.91 -21.21 6.50
C GLY A 70 -4.06 -20.63 7.30
N ASN A 71 -5.15 -20.23 6.65
CA ASN A 71 -6.36 -19.75 7.31
C ASN A 71 -7.06 -20.83 8.15
N LEU A 72 -7.01 -22.10 7.75
CA LEU A 72 -7.54 -23.23 8.55
C LEU A 72 -6.72 -23.43 9.83
N TYR A 73 -5.39 -23.40 9.72
CA TYR A 73 -4.51 -23.51 10.88
C TYR A 73 -4.67 -22.33 11.85
N LEU A 74 -4.87 -21.11 11.32
CA LEU A 74 -5.11 -19.92 12.16
C LEU A 74 -6.44 -20.00 12.92
N MET A 75 -7.44 -20.71 12.37
CA MET A 75 -8.72 -20.93 13.06
C MET A 75 -8.64 -22.03 14.14
N ALA A 76 -7.72 -22.97 14.00
CA ALA A 76 -7.46 -23.99 15.05
C ALA A 76 -6.76 -23.40 16.29
N VAL A 77 -6.14 -22.21 16.16
CA VAL A 77 -5.49 -21.53 17.27
C VAL A 77 -6.45 -20.47 17.85
N PRO A 78 -6.47 -20.20 19.17
CA PRO A 78 -7.38 -19.27 19.81
C PRO A 78 -7.07 -17.79 19.52
N TYR A 79 -6.94 -17.44 18.23
CA TYR A 79 -6.83 -16.06 17.77
C TYR A 79 -8.21 -15.52 17.38
N LYS A 80 -8.50 -14.29 17.82
CA LYS A 80 -9.71 -13.59 17.37
C LYS A 80 -9.62 -13.30 15.86
N LYS A 81 -10.67 -13.58 15.11
CA LYS A 81 -10.75 -13.29 13.65
C LYS A 81 -10.44 -11.83 13.33
N SER A 82 -10.88 -10.91 14.18
CA SER A 82 -10.57 -9.47 14.05
C SER A 82 -9.06 -9.18 14.11
N MET A 83 -8.30 -9.95 14.89
CA MET A 83 -6.85 -9.78 14.98
C MET A 83 -6.14 -10.23 13.71
N ILE A 84 -6.61 -11.32 13.08
CA ILE A 84 -6.06 -11.81 11.81
C ILE A 84 -6.27 -10.77 10.70
N VAL A 85 -7.46 -10.17 10.65
CA VAL A 85 -7.76 -9.09 9.71
C VAL A 85 -6.92 -7.86 10.00
N ALA A 86 -6.87 -7.40 11.26
CA ALA A 86 -6.14 -6.19 11.65
C ALA A 86 -4.66 -6.25 11.27
N VAL A 87 -4.01 -7.41 11.38
CA VAL A 87 -2.60 -7.59 11.01
C VAL A 87 -2.35 -7.27 9.53
N LYS A 88 -3.27 -7.63 8.62
CA LYS A 88 -3.11 -7.31 7.19
C LYS A 88 -3.17 -5.80 6.93
N TYR A 89 -4.09 -5.08 7.60
CA TYR A 89 -4.15 -3.62 7.51
C TYR A 89 -2.89 -2.97 8.11
N VAL A 90 -2.42 -3.46 9.26
CA VAL A 90 -1.19 -2.96 9.89
C VAL A 90 0.03 -3.18 8.99
N LEU A 91 0.13 -4.31 8.29
CA LEU A 91 1.19 -4.55 7.30
C LEU A 91 1.13 -3.54 6.16
N GLY A 92 -0.05 -3.23 5.63
CA GLY A 92 -0.21 -2.20 4.61
C GLY A 92 0.22 -0.82 5.10
N LEU A 93 -0.17 -0.43 6.31
CA LEU A 93 0.25 0.81 6.95
C LEU A 93 1.77 0.87 7.19
N LEU A 94 2.37 -0.24 7.57
CA LEU A 94 3.81 -0.35 7.77
C LEU A 94 4.56 -0.12 6.45
N MET A 95 4.05 -0.63 5.32
CA MET A 95 4.65 -0.37 4.00
C MET A 95 4.60 1.12 3.63
N VAL A 96 3.49 1.81 3.91
CA VAL A 96 3.38 3.26 3.70
C VAL A 96 4.39 4.01 4.58
N ALA A 97 4.50 3.65 5.86
CA ALA A 97 5.44 4.29 6.79
C ALA A 97 6.89 4.08 6.35
N LEU A 98 7.26 2.87 5.94
CA LEU A 98 8.59 2.58 5.41
C LEU A 98 8.91 3.39 4.16
N GLU A 99 7.96 3.52 3.23
CA GLU A 99 8.15 4.34 2.03
C GLU A 99 8.41 5.80 2.36
N VAL A 100 7.62 6.39 3.25
CA VAL A 100 7.82 7.78 3.69
C VAL A 100 9.22 7.98 4.29
N VAL A 101 9.70 7.02 5.08
CA VAL A 101 11.05 7.04 5.65
C VAL A 101 12.12 6.93 4.56
N PHE A 102 12.03 5.92 3.68
CA PHE A 102 12.99 5.73 2.60
C PHE A 102 13.01 6.92 1.64
N TYR A 103 11.85 7.39 1.21
CA TYR A 103 11.76 8.56 0.33
C TYR A 103 12.39 9.81 0.96
N SER A 104 12.11 10.06 2.24
CA SER A 104 12.69 11.22 2.95
C SER A 104 14.21 11.13 3.10
N ILE A 105 14.76 9.92 3.25
CA ILE A 105 16.21 9.70 3.25
C ILE A 105 16.79 9.92 1.85
N LEU A 106 16.21 9.27 0.83
CA LEU A 106 16.68 9.34 -0.56
C LEU A 106 16.62 10.77 -1.12
N SER A 107 15.60 11.55 -0.75
CA SER A 107 15.48 12.96 -1.17
C SER A 107 16.53 13.90 -0.56
N ARG A 108 17.30 13.45 0.44
CA ARG A 108 18.39 14.21 1.07
C ARG A 108 19.78 13.79 0.58
N ILE A 109 19.91 12.67 -0.12
CA ILE A 109 21.18 12.18 -0.63
C ILE A 109 21.55 12.98 -1.89
N PRO A 110 22.68 13.72 -1.90
CA PRO A 110 23.16 14.40 -3.10
C PRO A 110 23.70 13.37 -4.10
N PHE A 111 23.32 13.48 -5.35
CA PHE A 111 23.80 12.62 -6.43
C PHE A 111 24.02 13.45 -7.69
N HIS A 112 25.26 13.52 -8.16
CA HIS A 112 25.69 14.14 -9.42
C HIS A 112 24.96 15.47 -9.76
N ASN A 113 25.19 16.55 -8.98
CA ASN A 113 24.59 17.89 -9.10
C ASN A 113 23.08 17.99 -8.76
N SER A 114 22.45 16.94 -8.23
CA SER A 114 21.06 16.94 -7.81
C SER A 114 20.83 15.98 -6.65
N PHE A 115 19.62 15.93 -6.11
CA PHE A 115 19.23 14.90 -5.15
C PHE A 115 18.88 13.58 -5.87
N LEU A 116 19.10 12.45 -5.19
CA LEU A 116 18.84 11.11 -5.72
C LEU A 116 17.37 10.90 -6.10
N VAL A 117 16.47 11.54 -5.36
CA VAL A 117 15.01 11.50 -5.62
C VAL A 117 14.46 12.92 -5.64
N LYS A 118 13.71 13.26 -6.68
CA LYS A 118 12.96 14.50 -6.89
C LYS A 118 11.50 14.16 -7.24
N PRO A 119 10.56 15.05 -6.93
CA PRO A 119 10.59 16.25 -6.08
C PRO A 119 10.68 15.92 -4.59
N ALA A 120 10.96 16.95 -3.78
CA ALA A 120 11.03 16.81 -2.31
C ALA A 120 9.69 16.34 -1.73
N LEU A 121 9.77 15.60 -0.61
CA LEU A 121 8.60 15.11 0.10
C LEU A 121 7.84 16.26 0.76
N THR A 122 6.54 16.39 0.45
CA THR A 122 5.65 17.34 1.11
C THR A 122 4.63 16.59 1.98
N PHE A 123 4.17 17.20 3.07
CA PHE A 123 3.16 16.59 3.94
C PHE A 123 1.84 16.34 3.19
N ALA A 124 1.48 17.25 2.27
CA ALA A 124 0.33 17.09 1.37
C ALA A 124 0.47 15.84 0.49
N ALA A 125 1.66 15.59 -0.08
CA ALA A 125 1.90 14.40 -0.90
C ALA A 125 1.73 13.10 -0.08
N VAL A 126 2.21 13.09 1.15
CA VAL A 126 2.03 11.94 2.06
C VAL A 126 0.56 11.70 2.36
N SER A 127 -0.22 12.75 2.67
CA SER A 127 -1.64 12.63 3.03
C SER A 127 -2.50 12.12 1.87
N VAL A 128 -2.26 12.62 0.64
CA VAL A 128 -2.98 12.18 -0.57
C VAL A 128 -2.61 10.73 -0.89
N THR A 129 -1.33 10.40 -0.85
CA THR A 129 -0.87 9.01 -1.08
C THR A 129 -1.44 8.06 -0.04
N PHE A 130 -1.45 8.44 1.23
CA PHE A 130 -2.02 7.66 2.31
C PHE A 130 -3.51 7.36 2.06
N LEU A 131 -4.30 8.38 1.71
CA LEU A 131 -5.71 8.20 1.38
C LEU A 131 -5.89 7.25 0.18
N ALA A 132 -5.13 7.44 -0.89
CA ALA A 132 -5.21 6.60 -2.08
C ALA A 132 -4.89 5.12 -1.75
N ILE A 133 -3.84 4.85 -0.99
CA ILE A 133 -3.49 3.50 -0.55
C ILE A 133 -4.55 2.94 0.42
N ALA A 134 -5.10 3.77 1.32
CA ALA A 134 -6.18 3.36 2.21
C ALA A 134 -7.41 2.88 1.43
N VAL A 135 -7.78 3.58 0.35
CA VAL A 135 -8.88 3.18 -0.55
C VAL A 135 -8.55 1.86 -1.24
N VAL A 136 -7.35 1.72 -1.82
CA VAL A 136 -6.89 0.50 -2.51
C VAL A 136 -6.94 -0.71 -1.57
N LEU A 137 -6.38 -0.60 -0.37
CA LEU A 137 -6.39 -1.67 0.63
C LEU A 137 -7.80 -1.98 1.12
N SER A 138 -8.66 -0.95 1.24
CA SER A 138 -10.04 -1.09 1.71
C SER A 138 -10.95 -1.80 0.70
N ILE A 139 -10.61 -1.79 -0.57
CA ILE A 139 -11.30 -2.56 -1.60
C ILE A 139 -10.74 -3.99 -1.64
N PHE A 140 -9.43 -4.10 -1.63
CA PHE A 140 -8.74 -5.36 -1.89
C PHE A 140 -8.86 -6.36 -0.72
N LEU A 141 -8.63 -5.92 0.53
CA LEU A 141 -8.61 -6.84 1.68
C LEU A 141 -9.97 -7.52 1.94
N PRO A 142 -11.14 -6.83 1.88
CA PRO A 142 -12.42 -7.52 2.00
C PRO A 142 -12.65 -8.57 0.91
N LEU A 143 -12.22 -8.29 -0.33
CA LEU A 143 -12.31 -9.24 -1.44
C LEU A 143 -11.47 -10.49 -1.16
N TYR A 144 -10.27 -10.33 -0.61
CA TYR A 144 -9.42 -11.45 -0.22
C TYR A 144 -10.09 -12.32 0.85
N PHE A 145 -10.68 -11.73 1.87
CA PHE A 145 -11.35 -12.49 2.93
C PHE A 145 -12.63 -13.17 2.47
N ARG A 146 -13.31 -12.64 1.43
CA ARG A 146 -14.49 -13.24 0.85
C ARG A 146 -14.16 -14.39 -0.11
N PHE A 147 -13.14 -14.23 -0.93
CA PHE A 147 -12.75 -15.18 -1.97
C PHE A 147 -11.35 -15.76 -1.68
N SER A 148 -11.02 -16.94 -2.26
CA SER A 148 -9.65 -17.46 -2.21
C SER A 148 -8.73 -16.68 -3.15
N TYR A 149 -7.43 -16.69 -2.86
CA TYR A 149 -6.42 -15.99 -3.66
C TYR A 149 -6.45 -16.36 -5.14
N THR A 150 -6.64 -17.64 -5.44
CA THR A 150 -6.73 -18.13 -6.83
C THR A 150 -7.80 -17.44 -7.66
N LYS A 151 -8.92 -17.04 -7.03
CA LYS A 151 -10.03 -16.33 -7.69
C LYS A 151 -9.79 -14.83 -7.82
N ILE A 152 -9.04 -14.23 -6.88
CA ILE A 152 -8.84 -12.78 -6.84
C ILE A 152 -7.50 -12.30 -7.36
N LYS A 153 -6.58 -13.19 -7.76
CA LYS A 153 -5.25 -12.80 -8.26
C LYS A 153 -5.29 -11.74 -9.36
N PHE A 154 -6.26 -11.85 -10.28
CA PHE A 154 -6.45 -10.84 -11.34
C PHE A 154 -6.94 -9.50 -10.77
N ALA A 155 -7.89 -9.51 -9.83
CA ALA A 155 -8.34 -8.30 -9.17
C ALA A 155 -7.20 -7.62 -8.39
N LEU A 156 -6.29 -8.40 -7.80
CA LEU A 156 -5.10 -7.89 -7.12
C LEU A 156 -4.18 -7.14 -8.10
N ILE A 157 -3.93 -7.72 -9.28
CA ILE A 157 -3.14 -7.06 -10.33
C ILE A 157 -3.83 -5.76 -10.78
N VAL A 158 -5.13 -5.82 -11.06
CA VAL A 158 -5.89 -4.65 -11.50
C VAL A 158 -5.85 -3.54 -10.45
N VAL A 159 -6.16 -3.84 -9.20
CA VAL A 159 -6.29 -2.85 -8.13
C VAL A 159 -4.92 -2.31 -7.67
N MET A 160 -3.92 -3.18 -7.55
CA MET A 160 -2.61 -2.79 -7.01
C MET A 160 -1.60 -2.33 -8.07
N VAL A 161 -1.80 -2.70 -9.34
CA VAL A 161 -0.86 -2.38 -10.41
C VAL A 161 -1.51 -1.47 -11.46
N LEU A 162 -2.65 -1.87 -12.05
CA LEU A 162 -3.25 -1.11 -13.14
C LEU A 162 -3.88 0.22 -12.66
N VAL A 163 -4.52 0.24 -11.48
CA VAL A 163 -5.09 1.48 -10.96
C VAL A 163 -4.01 2.53 -10.67
N PRO A 164 -2.88 2.23 -10.01
CA PRO A 164 -1.80 3.20 -9.85
C PRO A 164 -1.21 3.66 -11.18
N THR A 165 -0.98 2.76 -12.15
CA THR A 165 -0.35 3.12 -13.42
C THR A 165 -1.28 3.93 -14.32
N TRP A 166 -2.40 3.34 -14.73
CA TRP A 166 -3.32 3.95 -15.70
C TRP A 166 -4.31 4.92 -15.08
N GLY A 167 -4.77 4.66 -13.85
CA GLY A 167 -5.71 5.54 -13.14
C GLY A 167 -5.12 6.92 -12.88
N MET A 168 -3.85 6.99 -12.46
CA MET A 168 -3.18 8.26 -12.26
C MET A 168 -2.90 8.98 -13.59
N VAL A 169 -2.49 8.26 -14.63
CA VAL A 169 -2.31 8.85 -15.96
C VAL A 169 -3.63 9.44 -16.48
N ALA A 170 -4.73 8.72 -16.33
CA ALA A 170 -6.05 9.20 -16.70
C ALA A 170 -6.49 10.44 -15.89
N LEU A 171 -6.24 10.44 -14.56
CA LEU A 171 -6.50 11.60 -13.72
C LEU A 171 -5.67 12.82 -14.14
N PHE A 172 -4.38 12.63 -14.43
CA PHE A 172 -3.51 13.71 -14.93
C PHE A 172 -3.98 14.27 -16.27
N SER A 173 -4.53 13.43 -17.17
CA SER A 173 -5.05 13.88 -18.45
C SER A 173 -6.38 14.64 -18.33
N LEU A 174 -7.24 14.24 -17.38
CA LEU A 174 -8.58 14.84 -17.18
C LEU A 174 -8.53 16.14 -16.37
N ILE A 175 -7.71 16.18 -15.31
CA ILE A 175 -7.68 17.30 -14.36
C ILE A 175 -6.69 18.39 -14.80
N GLY A 176 -5.78 18.07 -15.74
CA GLY A 176 -4.71 18.97 -16.18
C GLY A 176 -3.54 19.03 -15.20
N LYS A 177 -2.35 19.26 -15.76
CA LYS A 177 -1.09 19.27 -14.99
C LYS A 177 -1.04 20.36 -13.91
N ASN A 178 -1.75 21.48 -14.12
CA ASN A 178 -1.68 22.65 -13.23
C ASN A 178 -2.46 22.44 -11.92
N LEU A 179 -3.61 21.76 -11.94
CA LEU A 179 -4.42 21.56 -10.73
C LEU A 179 -3.78 20.59 -9.73
N ILE A 180 -2.97 19.66 -10.20
CA ILE A 180 -2.28 18.71 -9.31
C ILE A 180 -1.02 19.35 -8.70
N SER A 181 -0.35 20.25 -9.42
CA SER A 181 0.75 21.04 -8.86
C SER A 181 0.25 22.06 -7.83
N GLU A 182 -0.93 22.63 -8.01
CA GLU A 182 -1.59 23.52 -7.04
C GLU A 182 -2.22 22.77 -5.86
N ALA A 183 -2.75 21.55 -6.07
CA ALA A 183 -3.23 20.69 -4.99
C ALA A 183 -2.12 20.27 -4.01
N ILE A 184 -0.85 20.38 -4.39
CA ILE A 184 0.31 20.13 -3.51
C ILE A 184 0.46 21.25 -2.45
N VAL A 185 -0.17 22.41 -2.65
CA VAL A 185 -0.27 23.49 -1.63
C VAL A 185 -1.54 23.29 -0.78
N LEU A 186 -1.88 22.05 -0.43
CA LEU A 186 -2.98 21.79 0.49
C LEU A 186 -2.65 22.40 1.86
N ASN A 187 -3.60 23.16 2.38
CA ASN A 187 -3.51 23.67 3.73
C ASN A 187 -3.32 22.48 4.72
N MET A 188 -2.50 22.66 5.74
CA MET A 188 -2.18 21.61 6.72
C MET A 188 -3.44 20.95 7.30
N GLY A 189 -4.51 21.74 7.51
CA GLY A 189 -5.79 21.23 7.98
C GLY A 189 -6.45 20.22 7.03
N ILE A 190 -6.40 20.47 5.71
CA ILE A 190 -6.95 19.55 4.71
C ILE A 190 -6.13 18.26 4.67
N SER A 191 -4.80 18.35 4.77
CA SER A 191 -3.93 17.17 4.80
C SER A 191 -4.24 16.27 6.00
N VAL A 192 -4.48 16.83 7.18
CA VAL A 192 -4.89 16.06 8.37
C VAL A 192 -6.27 15.43 8.16
N LEU A 193 -7.23 16.13 7.56
CA LEU A 193 -8.54 15.57 7.24
C LEU A 193 -8.45 14.38 6.29
N LEU A 194 -7.58 14.43 5.28
CA LEU A 194 -7.35 13.30 4.35
C LEU A 194 -6.80 12.07 5.08
N ILE A 195 -5.88 12.26 6.01
CA ILE A 195 -5.35 11.14 6.82
C ILE A 195 -6.45 10.55 7.70
N LEU A 196 -7.24 11.38 8.37
CA LEU A 196 -8.36 10.92 9.20
C LEU A 196 -9.42 10.18 8.37
N ALA A 197 -9.74 10.67 7.18
CA ALA A 197 -10.64 10.01 6.24
C ALA A 197 -10.10 8.65 5.82
N GLY A 198 -8.81 8.55 5.49
CA GLY A 198 -8.16 7.29 5.15
C GLY A 198 -8.23 6.26 6.29
N ILE A 199 -7.96 6.68 7.52
CA ILE A 199 -8.08 5.82 8.72
C ILE A 199 -9.53 5.35 8.89
N ALA A 200 -10.51 6.25 8.77
CA ALA A 200 -11.93 5.91 8.90
C ALA A 200 -12.36 4.85 7.85
N ILE A 201 -11.95 5.03 6.59
CA ILE A 201 -12.21 4.08 5.50
C ILE A 201 -11.60 2.72 5.82
N MET A 202 -10.36 2.67 6.31
CA MET A 202 -9.69 1.41 6.66
C MET A 202 -10.38 0.70 7.83
N VAL A 203 -10.82 1.43 8.85
CA VAL A 203 -11.55 0.85 10.00
C VAL A 203 -12.88 0.26 9.57
N LEU A 204 -13.66 0.98 8.75
CA LEU A 204 -14.92 0.48 8.20
C LEU A 204 -14.71 -0.78 7.35
N SER A 205 -13.70 -0.76 6.48
CA SER A 205 -13.35 -1.90 5.65
C SER A 205 -12.87 -3.10 6.46
N ALA A 206 -12.12 -2.88 7.54
CA ALA A 206 -11.70 -3.95 8.45
C ALA A 206 -12.92 -4.63 9.10
N GLY A 207 -13.94 -3.86 9.51
CA GLY A 207 -15.19 -4.40 10.02
C GLY A 207 -15.91 -5.30 9.01
N ILE A 208 -15.96 -4.89 7.73
CA ILE A 208 -16.52 -5.69 6.63
C ILE A 208 -15.70 -6.97 6.42
N SER A 209 -14.38 -6.86 6.43
CA SER A 209 -13.46 -8.00 6.27
C SER A 209 -13.64 -9.06 7.36
N VAL A 210 -13.86 -8.64 8.60
CA VAL A 210 -14.14 -9.55 9.72
C VAL A 210 -15.43 -10.31 9.49
N ARG A 211 -16.51 -9.62 9.06
CA ARG A 211 -17.79 -10.26 8.76
C ARG A 211 -17.69 -11.28 7.62
N PHE A 212 -16.89 -11.00 6.59
CA PHE A 212 -16.65 -11.95 5.51
C PHE A 212 -15.86 -13.17 5.98
N LEU A 213 -14.87 -12.99 6.83
CA LEU A 213 -14.08 -14.08 7.41
C LEU A 213 -14.94 -14.95 8.35
N GLU A 214 -15.93 -14.37 9.04
CA GLU A 214 -16.86 -15.10 9.90
C GLU A 214 -17.83 -15.98 9.12
N LYS A 215 -18.30 -15.48 7.96
CA LYS A 215 -19.25 -16.20 7.08
C LYS A 215 -18.59 -17.25 6.18
N ARG A 216 -17.26 -17.23 6.10
CA ARG A 216 -16.52 -18.18 5.27
C ARG A 216 -16.47 -19.53 6.00
N ASN A 217 -17.22 -20.50 5.49
CA ASN A 217 -17.10 -21.90 5.89
C ASN A 217 -15.90 -22.51 5.15
N PHE A 218 -14.92 -23.01 5.90
CA PHE A 218 -13.73 -23.66 5.40
C PHE A 218 -13.90 -25.17 5.36
#